data_876e553ceab945daaee02a66999072d4
#
_entry.id   876e553ceab945daaee02a66999072d4
#
_cell.length_a   1.000
_cell.length_b   1.000
_cell.length_c   1.000
_cell.angle_alpha   90.00
_cell.angle_beta   90.00
_cell.angle_gamma   90.00
#
_symmetry.space_group_name_H-M   'P 1'
#
loop_
_entity.id
_entity.type
_entity.pdbx_description
1 polymer ?
#
loop_
_entity_poly.entity_id
_entity_poly.type
_entity_poly.pdbx_seq_one_letter_code
_entity_poly.pdbx_strand_id
1 'polypeptide(L)'
;DGPEYGLTQDRRMAYDIRNDKLAPYINTRRQLDATRFNLDINDSVPVPDPRRIYSVLSKVIIADYTHPTYEAEWKMTTCKIKRPLQFLEFSFPDFELDPDKYKETPRRERRNTAGNISLTFLVGKAELDPADSANVVQMNKLQEDLMNIVNGEGTTLKEFKITGVSSPEGRYASNLALAKQRTAFALRKITSVIPAAKWSRVYKHPTETRVATWNEVADLLERDSLTAEAREIREITGKYKNPDAQFAAVSRLPYYSSIIKERLPKLRTVQ
;
A
#
# COMPACT_ATOMS: atom_id res chain seq x y z
N ASP A 1 -38.23 -44.56 -13.74
CA ASP A 1 -37.89 -45.91 -13.32
C ASP A 1 -36.70 -45.86 -12.37
N GLY A 2 -37.01 -45.71 -11.08
CA GLY A 2 -36.02 -45.81 -10.02
C GLY A 2 -35.56 -47.26 -9.88
N PRO A 3 -34.44 -47.53 -9.25
CA PRO A 3 -33.94 -48.88 -9.07
C PRO A 3 -34.86 -49.64 -8.13
N GLU A 4 -35.83 -50.28 -8.69
CA GLU A 4 -36.74 -51.16 -7.93
C GLU A 4 -36.08 -52.49 -7.49
N TYR A 5 -34.91 -52.78 -8.01
CA TYR A 5 -34.21 -54.00 -7.74
C TYR A 5 -33.34 -53.92 -6.50
N GLY A 6 -33.67 -54.74 -5.53
CA GLY A 6 -32.84 -54.97 -4.34
C GLY A 6 -33.09 -54.06 -3.13
N LEU A 7 -34.13 -53.27 -3.17
CA LEU A 7 -34.50 -52.45 -2.02
C LEU A 7 -35.34 -53.23 -1.02
N THR A 8 -34.92 -53.20 0.24
CA THR A 8 -35.82 -53.63 1.32
C THR A 8 -36.99 -52.65 1.44
N GLN A 9 -38.14 -53.12 1.95
CA GLN A 9 -39.34 -52.30 2.09
C GLN A 9 -39.05 -50.97 2.84
N ASP A 10 -38.24 -51.04 3.87
CA ASP A 10 -37.88 -49.85 4.66
C ASP A 10 -37.05 -48.83 3.87
N ARG A 11 -36.15 -49.34 3.02
CA ARG A 11 -35.35 -48.47 2.14
C ARG A 11 -36.18 -47.83 1.05
N ARG A 12 -37.13 -48.54 0.49
CA ARG A 12 -38.08 -48.01 -0.50
C ARG A 12 -38.92 -46.90 0.13
N MET A 13 -39.47 -47.13 1.32
CA MET A 13 -40.26 -46.15 2.03
C MET A 13 -39.44 -44.87 2.35
N ALA A 14 -38.20 -45.02 2.78
CA ALA A 14 -37.30 -43.88 3.04
C ALA A 14 -36.97 -43.09 1.76
N TYR A 15 -36.82 -43.77 0.64
CA TYR A 15 -36.59 -43.16 -0.68
C TYR A 15 -37.82 -42.34 -1.12
N ASP A 16 -39.01 -42.95 -1.02
CA ASP A 16 -40.26 -42.30 -1.41
C ASP A 16 -40.55 -41.08 -0.55
N ILE A 17 -40.43 -41.16 0.77
CA ILE A 17 -40.60 -40.01 1.68
C ILE A 17 -39.62 -38.89 1.35
N ARG A 18 -38.39 -39.19 1.00
CA ARG A 18 -37.40 -38.20 0.65
C ARG A 18 -37.72 -37.52 -0.69
N ASN A 19 -38.11 -38.32 -1.69
CA ASN A 19 -38.53 -37.77 -2.99
C ASN A 19 -39.77 -36.90 -2.86
N ASP A 20 -40.75 -37.29 -2.07
CA ASP A 20 -41.94 -36.49 -1.82
C ASP A 20 -41.65 -35.20 -1.14
N LYS A 21 -40.67 -35.17 -0.22
CA LYS A 21 -40.22 -33.92 0.43
C LYS A 21 -39.49 -32.99 -0.52
N LEU A 22 -38.77 -33.47 -1.49
CA LEU A 22 -38.02 -32.68 -2.47
C LEU A 22 -38.87 -32.28 -3.67
N ALA A 23 -39.88 -33.07 -4.00
CA ALA A 23 -40.75 -32.84 -5.16
C ALA A 23 -41.32 -31.39 -5.23
N PRO A 24 -41.78 -30.77 -4.12
CA PRO A 24 -42.30 -29.41 -4.15
C PRO A 24 -41.29 -28.35 -4.57
N TYR A 25 -40.00 -28.62 -4.40
CA TYR A 25 -38.92 -27.66 -4.69
C TYR A 25 -38.29 -27.87 -6.07
N ILE A 26 -38.60 -28.97 -6.75
CA ILE A 26 -38.06 -29.28 -8.07
C ILE A 26 -39.02 -28.74 -9.12
N ASN A 27 -38.65 -27.63 -9.79
CA ASN A 27 -39.45 -27.03 -10.84
C ASN A 27 -39.32 -27.82 -12.16
N THR A 28 -38.09 -28.12 -12.54
CA THR A 28 -37.81 -28.93 -13.73
C THR A 28 -36.66 -29.89 -13.50
N ARG A 29 -36.81 -31.08 -14.07
CA ARG A 29 -35.74 -32.08 -14.12
C ARG A 29 -35.50 -32.42 -15.57
N ARG A 30 -34.28 -32.13 -16.05
CA ARG A 30 -33.87 -32.44 -17.42
C ARG A 30 -32.70 -33.40 -17.38
N GLN A 31 -32.88 -34.55 -17.98
CA GLN A 31 -31.79 -35.49 -18.20
C GLN A 31 -30.95 -35.03 -19.39
N LEU A 32 -29.65 -34.90 -19.22
CA LEU A 32 -28.71 -34.46 -20.23
C LEU A 32 -28.06 -35.69 -20.92
N ASP A 33 -27.69 -36.71 -20.14
CA ASP A 33 -27.16 -37.97 -20.59
C ASP A 33 -27.44 -39.08 -19.56
N ALA A 34 -26.88 -40.26 -19.75
CA ALA A 34 -27.08 -41.41 -18.85
C ALA A 34 -26.63 -41.16 -17.40
N THR A 35 -25.71 -40.18 -17.19
CA THR A 35 -25.10 -39.90 -15.89
C THR A 35 -25.32 -38.48 -15.38
N ARG A 36 -25.81 -37.61 -16.25
CA ARG A 36 -25.99 -36.18 -15.93
C ARG A 36 -27.41 -35.71 -16.12
N PHE A 37 -27.89 -34.93 -15.18
CA PHE A 37 -29.18 -34.28 -15.26
C PHE A 37 -29.11 -32.90 -14.59
N ASN A 38 -29.97 -32.01 -15.04
CA ASN A 38 -30.17 -30.71 -14.40
C ASN A 38 -31.44 -30.72 -13.55
N LEU A 39 -31.33 -30.13 -12.38
CA LEU A 39 -32.46 -29.86 -11.53
C LEU A 39 -32.59 -28.33 -11.39
N ASP A 40 -33.70 -27.78 -11.82
CA ASP A 40 -34.01 -26.36 -11.61
C ASP A 40 -34.89 -26.25 -10.38
N ILE A 41 -34.37 -25.56 -9.38
CA ILE A 41 -35.08 -25.36 -8.11
C ILE A 41 -35.34 -23.83 -8.01
N ASN A 42 -36.59 -23.50 -7.78
CA ASN A 42 -37.02 -22.13 -7.55
C ASN A 42 -37.77 -22.05 -6.24
N ASP A 43 -37.21 -21.32 -5.31
CA ASP A 43 -37.80 -21.14 -4.00
C ASP A 43 -37.58 -19.69 -3.54
N SER A 44 -38.42 -19.23 -2.64
CA SER A 44 -38.36 -17.89 -2.07
C SER A 44 -38.45 -17.96 -0.55
N VAL A 45 -37.53 -17.28 0.10
CA VAL A 45 -37.49 -17.20 1.56
C VAL A 45 -37.74 -15.76 1.99
N PRO A 46 -38.67 -15.51 2.90
CA PRO A 46 -38.89 -14.16 3.42
C PRO A 46 -37.64 -13.68 4.16
N VAL A 47 -37.22 -12.45 3.88
CA VAL A 47 -36.08 -11.83 4.53
C VAL A 47 -36.53 -11.13 5.79
N PRO A 48 -36.19 -11.62 6.99
CA PRO A 48 -36.69 -11.06 8.24
C PRO A 48 -36.10 -9.67 8.56
N ASP A 49 -34.87 -9.41 8.18
CA ASP A 49 -34.22 -8.12 8.41
C ASP A 49 -33.45 -7.67 7.15
N PRO A 50 -33.98 -6.75 6.36
CA PRO A 50 -33.36 -6.28 5.13
C PRO A 50 -32.05 -5.48 5.33
N ARG A 51 -31.70 -5.16 6.57
CA ARG A 51 -30.43 -4.46 6.90
C ARG A 51 -29.23 -5.41 6.97
N ARG A 52 -29.49 -6.71 7.09
CA ARG A 52 -28.44 -7.72 7.19
C ARG A 52 -27.96 -8.16 5.82
N ILE A 53 -26.77 -8.72 5.82
CA ILE A 53 -26.20 -9.38 4.64
C ILE A 53 -26.52 -10.87 4.77
N TYR A 54 -27.10 -11.42 3.74
CA TYR A 54 -27.47 -12.83 3.67
C TYR A 54 -26.53 -13.55 2.72
N SER A 55 -26.18 -14.77 3.09
CA SER A 55 -25.42 -15.68 2.21
C SER A 55 -26.28 -16.87 1.88
N VAL A 56 -26.32 -17.21 0.61
CA VAL A 56 -26.96 -18.44 0.15
C VAL A 56 -25.90 -19.52 0.12
N LEU A 57 -26.13 -20.56 0.90
CA LEU A 57 -25.30 -21.74 0.96
C LEU A 57 -26.01 -22.87 0.24
N SER A 58 -25.30 -23.62 -0.57
CA SER A 58 -25.78 -24.85 -1.17
C SER A 58 -25.11 -26.01 -0.47
N LYS A 59 -25.91 -26.96 -0.03
CA LYS A 59 -25.45 -28.22 0.54
C LYS A 59 -25.98 -29.37 -0.29
N VAL A 60 -25.07 -30.18 -0.81
CA VAL A 60 -25.42 -31.43 -1.53
C VAL A 60 -25.05 -32.59 -0.65
N ILE A 61 -26.00 -33.43 -0.45
CA ILE A 61 -25.82 -34.68 0.29
C ILE A 61 -26.23 -35.82 -0.65
N ILE A 62 -25.29 -36.70 -0.97
CA ILE A 62 -25.55 -37.93 -1.65
C ILE A 62 -25.59 -39.00 -0.56
N ALA A 63 -26.69 -39.70 -0.45
CA ALA A 63 -26.87 -40.71 0.58
C ALA A 63 -27.34 -42.03 -0.05
N ASP A 64 -26.81 -43.09 0.45
CA ASP A 64 -27.33 -44.42 0.22
C ASP A 64 -28.34 -44.75 1.32
N TYR A 65 -29.61 -44.53 0.99
CA TYR A 65 -30.76 -44.65 1.88
C TYR A 65 -30.67 -43.80 3.17
N THR A 66 -29.97 -44.23 4.17
CA THR A 66 -29.85 -43.56 5.47
C THR A 66 -28.46 -43.04 5.75
N HIS A 67 -27.46 -43.48 5.00
CA HIS A 67 -26.07 -43.10 5.22
C HIS A 67 -25.58 -42.11 4.15
N PRO A 68 -25.14 -40.91 4.54
CA PRO A 68 -24.54 -39.98 3.60
C PRO A 68 -23.20 -40.56 3.11
N THR A 69 -23.10 -40.77 1.80
CA THR A 69 -21.88 -41.23 1.13
C THR A 69 -21.02 -40.08 0.64
N TYR A 70 -21.64 -38.95 0.39
CA TYR A 70 -20.96 -37.72 -0.03
C TYR A 70 -21.70 -36.51 0.51
N GLU A 71 -20.95 -35.56 1.03
CA GLU A 71 -21.48 -34.27 1.50
C GLU A 71 -20.56 -33.17 1.00
N ALA A 72 -21.15 -32.14 0.38
CA ALA A 72 -20.43 -30.95 -0.04
C ALA A 72 -21.27 -29.70 0.25
N GLU A 73 -20.64 -28.70 0.76
CA GLU A 73 -21.25 -27.40 1.02
C GLU A 73 -20.41 -26.30 0.35
N TRP A 74 -21.09 -25.38 -0.32
CA TRP A 74 -20.42 -24.21 -0.88
C TRP A 74 -21.32 -22.99 -0.83
N LYS A 75 -20.68 -21.84 -0.78
CA LYS A 75 -21.37 -20.56 -0.79
C LYS A 75 -21.68 -20.17 -2.23
N MET A 76 -22.94 -20.12 -2.58
CA MET A 76 -23.38 -19.73 -3.92
C MET A 76 -23.23 -18.24 -4.17
N THR A 77 -23.74 -17.44 -3.24
CA THR A 77 -23.70 -15.99 -3.38
C THR A 77 -23.85 -15.29 -2.03
N THR A 78 -23.45 -14.04 -2.00
CA THR A 78 -23.74 -13.14 -0.87
C THR A 78 -24.59 -11.98 -1.38
N CYS A 79 -25.79 -11.90 -0.89
CA CYS A 79 -26.73 -10.85 -1.27
C CYS A 79 -26.74 -9.75 -0.22
N LYS A 80 -26.49 -8.54 -0.66
CA LYS A 80 -26.80 -7.33 0.09
C LYS A 80 -28.10 -6.78 -0.47
N ILE A 81 -29.15 -6.86 0.32
CA ILE A 81 -30.45 -6.38 -0.11
C ILE A 81 -30.36 -4.85 -0.17
N LYS A 82 -30.34 -4.32 -1.38
CA LYS A 82 -30.47 -2.88 -1.61
C LYS A 82 -31.95 -2.58 -1.60
N ARG A 83 -32.39 -1.78 -0.65
CA ARG A 83 -33.74 -1.17 -0.75
C ARG A 83 -33.67 -0.08 -1.81
N PRO A 84 -34.27 -0.26 -2.98
CA PRO A 84 -34.42 0.85 -3.90
C PRO A 84 -35.37 1.85 -3.22
N LEU A 85 -34.99 3.12 -3.18
CA LEU A 85 -35.82 4.20 -2.71
C LEU A 85 -36.11 4.23 -1.20
N GLN A 86 -35.14 3.85 -0.38
CA GLN A 86 -35.24 3.95 1.09
C GLN A 86 -35.66 5.38 1.57
N PHE A 87 -35.36 6.41 0.79
CA PHE A 87 -35.75 7.79 1.06
C PHE A 87 -37.26 8.08 0.81
N LEU A 88 -37.96 7.20 0.07
CA LEU A 88 -39.39 7.32 -0.15
C LEU A 88 -40.22 6.57 0.91
N GLU A 89 -39.59 5.76 1.75
CA GLU A 89 -40.26 5.07 2.86
C GLU A 89 -40.47 6.01 4.06
N PHE A 90 -39.83 7.17 4.09
CA PHE A 90 -40.00 8.17 5.12
C PHE A 90 -41.15 9.10 4.70
N SER A 91 -42.29 9.01 5.37
CA SER A 91 -43.33 10.04 5.26
C SER A 91 -42.77 11.36 5.81
N PHE A 92 -43.17 12.48 5.19
CA PHE A 92 -42.69 13.82 5.57
C PHE A 92 -42.85 14.15 7.07
N PRO A 93 -43.82 13.61 7.81
CA PRO A 93 -43.93 13.81 9.26
C PRO A 93 -42.83 13.11 10.09
N ASP A 94 -42.19 12.05 9.54
CA ASP A 94 -41.12 11.34 10.21
C ASP A 94 -39.75 12.03 9.98
N PHE A 95 -39.74 13.11 9.22
CA PHE A 95 -38.57 13.95 8.97
C PHE A 95 -38.40 14.99 10.10
N GLU A 96 -38.39 14.58 11.34
CA GLU A 96 -37.65 15.34 12.34
C GLU A 96 -36.19 15.20 12.03
N LEU A 97 -35.65 16.23 11.41
CA LEU A 97 -34.21 16.40 11.26
C LEU A 97 -33.60 16.50 12.65
N ASP A 98 -33.26 15.34 13.21
CA ASP A 98 -32.39 15.28 14.38
C ASP A 98 -31.02 15.77 13.93
N PRO A 99 -30.61 17.00 14.26
CA PRO A 99 -29.35 17.57 13.83
C PRO A 99 -28.14 16.75 14.31
N ASP A 100 -28.32 15.92 15.36
CA ASP A 100 -27.29 15.04 15.87
C ASP A 100 -27.18 13.73 15.08
N LYS A 101 -28.26 13.29 14.43
CA LYS A 101 -28.27 12.16 13.50
C LYS A 101 -27.65 12.47 12.15
N TYR A 102 -27.65 13.73 11.75
CA TYR A 102 -27.16 14.23 10.46
C TYR A 102 -25.88 15.06 10.60
N LYS A 103 -25.25 15.06 11.77
CA LYS A 103 -23.86 15.49 11.84
C LYS A 103 -23.09 14.66 10.83
N GLU A 104 -22.67 15.31 9.75
CA GLU A 104 -21.76 14.71 8.80
C GLU A 104 -20.64 14.12 9.61
N THR A 105 -20.59 12.82 9.68
CA THR A 105 -19.37 12.15 10.13
C THR A 105 -18.28 12.71 9.24
N PRO A 106 -17.28 13.40 9.79
CA PRO A 106 -16.27 14.05 8.99
C PRO A 106 -15.72 13.00 8.05
N ARG A 107 -16.02 13.19 6.76
CA ARG A 107 -15.58 12.30 5.70
C ARG A 107 -14.08 12.27 5.84
N ARG A 108 -13.52 11.14 6.22
CA ARG A 108 -12.08 10.98 6.32
C ARG A 108 -11.50 11.16 4.92
N GLU A 109 -11.29 12.41 4.55
CA GLU A 109 -10.56 12.74 3.34
C GLU A 109 -9.14 12.23 3.53
N ARG A 110 -8.77 11.25 2.74
CA ARG A 110 -7.38 10.84 2.66
C ARG A 110 -6.61 11.92 1.92
N ARG A 111 -6.09 12.88 2.64
CA ARG A 111 -5.13 13.83 2.09
C ARG A 111 -3.78 13.13 2.05
N ASN A 112 -3.32 12.83 0.85
CA ASN A 112 -1.94 12.44 0.65
C ASN A 112 -1.11 13.71 0.57
N THR A 113 -0.42 14.06 1.64
CA THR A 113 0.54 15.16 1.65
C THR A 113 1.92 14.54 1.49
N ALA A 114 2.67 14.98 0.48
CA ALA A 114 4.08 14.66 0.32
C ALA A 114 4.87 15.93 0.59
N GLY A 115 5.75 15.87 1.56
CA GLY A 115 6.76 16.90 1.82
C GLY A 115 8.14 16.34 1.48
N ASN A 116 9.00 17.15 0.88
CA ASN A 116 10.40 16.83 0.66
C ASN A 116 11.26 17.90 1.33
N ILE A 117 12.24 17.45 2.10
CA ILE A 117 13.25 18.32 2.72
C ILE A 117 14.63 17.84 2.28
N SER A 118 15.58 18.77 2.20
CA SER A 118 16.97 18.47 1.89
C SER A 118 17.86 19.14 2.91
N LEU A 119 18.62 18.35 3.66
CA LEU A 119 19.55 18.83 4.67
C LEU A 119 20.98 18.71 4.16
N THR A 120 21.75 19.78 4.30
CA THR A 120 23.14 19.90 3.84
C THR A 120 24.12 19.59 4.98
N PHE A 121 25.14 18.81 4.68
CA PHE A 121 26.14 18.35 5.66
C PHE A 121 27.53 18.92 5.38
N LEU A 122 28.30 19.08 6.44
CA LEU A 122 29.72 19.44 6.36
C LEU A 122 30.54 18.39 5.58
N VAL A 123 31.63 18.84 4.98
CA VAL A 123 32.57 17.99 4.25
C VAL A 123 33.15 16.94 5.20
N GLY A 124 33.07 15.66 4.81
CA GLY A 124 33.66 14.56 5.57
C GLY A 124 33.02 14.29 6.93
N LYS A 125 31.94 14.96 7.28
CA LYS A 125 31.26 14.81 8.58
C LYS A 125 29.79 14.45 8.42
N ALA A 126 29.22 13.84 9.46
CA ALA A 126 27.80 13.59 9.61
C ALA A 126 27.13 14.65 10.53
N GLU A 127 27.52 15.91 10.38
CA GLU A 127 27.01 17.07 11.09
C GLU A 127 26.41 18.03 10.07
N LEU A 128 25.30 18.66 10.43
CA LEU A 128 24.67 19.65 9.57
C LEU A 128 25.61 20.87 9.41
N ASP A 129 25.59 21.46 8.23
CA ASP A 129 26.34 22.69 8.00
C ASP A 129 25.67 23.85 8.77
N PRO A 130 26.34 24.42 9.76
CA PRO A 130 25.81 25.53 10.54
C PRO A 130 25.75 26.86 9.76
N ALA A 131 26.51 26.96 8.68
CA ALA A 131 26.46 28.12 7.79
C ALA A 131 25.25 28.11 6.86
N ASP A 132 24.61 26.95 6.67
CA ASP A 132 23.41 26.82 5.86
C ASP A 132 22.16 27.06 6.72
N SER A 133 21.69 28.33 6.73
CA SER A 133 20.46 28.71 7.43
C SER A 133 19.20 27.91 6.96
N ALA A 134 19.22 27.42 5.75
CA ALA A 134 18.12 26.58 5.21
C ALA A 134 17.96 25.30 6.01
N ASN A 135 19.03 24.72 6.56
CA ASN A 135 18.98 23.53 7.39
C ASN A 135 18.07 23.73 8.62
N VAL A 136 18.18 24.87 9.28
CA VAL A 136 17.37 25.20 10.48
C VAL A 136 15.91 25.34 10.12
N VAL A 137 15.63 26.07 9.03
CA VAL A 137 14.25 26.28 8.55
C VAL A 137 13.61 24.97 8.14
N GLN A 138 14.31 24.16 7.37
CA GLN A 138 13.79 22.86 6.90
C GLN A 138 13.60 21.87 8.06
N MET A 139 14.50 21.87 9.03
CA MET A 139 14.37 21.02 10.21
C MET A 139 13.18 21.41 11.07
N ASN A 140 12.97 22.71 11.31
CA ASN A 140 11.82 23.22 12.06
C ASN A 140 10.51 22.87 11.34
N LYS A 141 10.45 23.07 10.04
CA LYS A 141 9.29 22.71 9.23
C LYS A 141 9.00 21.20 9.31
N LEU A 142 10.02 20.35 9.20
CA LEU A 142 9.87 18.90 9.35
C LEU A 142 9.31 18.54 10.73
N GLN A 143 9.83 19.17 11.78
CA GLN A 143 9.33 18.96 13.15
C GLN A 143 7.87 19.35 13.28
N GLU A 144 7.49 20.50 12.76
CA GLU A 144 6.11 20.98 12.78
C GLU A 144 5.18 20.04 12.01
N ASP A 145 5.54 19.67 10.79
CA ASP A 145 4.76 18.76 9.93
C ASP A 145 4.59 17.40 10.60
N LEU A 146 5.67 16.83 11.16
CA LEU A 146 5.60 15.55 11.86
C LEU A 146 4.74 15.63 13.13
N MET A 147 4.86 16.70 13.91
CA MET A 147 4.05 16.90 15.12
C MET A 147 2.57 17.09 14.77
N ASN A 148 2.25 17.81 13.72
CA ASN A 148 0.89 17.99 13.24
C ASN A 148 0.27 16.65 12.79
N ILE A 149 1.04 15.81 12.09
CA ILE A 149 0.59 14.48 11.66
C ILE A 149 0.40 13.55 12.88
N VAL A 150 1.37 13.54 13.79
CA VAL A 150 1.38 12.63 14.93
C VAL A 150 0.35 13.02 15.99
N ASN A 151 0.05 14.32 16.15
CA ASN A 151 -0.94 14.83 17.10
C ASN A 151 -2.36 14.88 16.52
N GLY A 152 -2.50 14.93 15.19
CA GLY A 152 -3.80 14.99 14.54
C GLY A 152 -4.67 13.77 14.82
N GLU A 153 -5.94 13.99 15.18
CA GLU A 153 -6.90 12.91 15.34
C GLU A 153 -7.21 12.26 13.99
N GLY A 154 -7.07 10.94 13.92
CA GLY A 154 -7.36 10.17 12.72
C GLY A 154 -6.32 10.28 11.61
N THR A 155 -5.18 10.94 11.86
CA THR A 155 -4.04 10.96 10.95
C THR A 155 -3.06 9.83 11.25
N THR A 156 -2.47 9.27 10.22
CA THR A 156 -1.42 8.25 10.33
C THR A 156 -0.33 8.57 9.32
N LEU A 157 0.92 8.54 9.77
CA LEU A 157 2.07 8.63 8.87
C LEU A 157 2.29 7.25 8.24
N LYS A 158 1.96 7.11 6.97
CA LYS A 158 2.11 5.83 6.27
C LYS A 158 3.56 5.46 6.05
N GLU A 159 4.33 6.42 5.59
CA GLU A 159 5.72 6.20 5.22
C GLU A 159 6.47 7.53 5.29
N PHE A 160 7.68 7.50 5.83
CA PHE A 160 8.68 8.51 5.54
C PHE A 160 9.98 7.83 5.12
N LYS A 161 10.53 8.27 4.01
CA LYS A 161 11.75 7.73 3.43
C LYS A 161 12.90 8.66 3.73
N ILE A 162 14.01 8.11 4.22
CA ILE A 162 15.23 8.86 4.46
C ILE A 162 16.28 8.37 3.46
N THR A 163 16.76 9.27 2.59
CA THR A 163 17.82 8.95 1.63
C THR A 163 19.05 9.78 1.96
N GLY A 164 20.08 9.13 2.47
CA GLY A 164 21.38 9.77 2.70
C GLY A 164 22.26 9.70 1.45
N VAL A 165 22.71 10.85 1.01
CA VAL A 165 23.55 10.97 -0.18
C VAL A 165 24.90 11.60 0.19
N SER A 166 26.00 11.02 -0.28
CA SER A 166 27.34 11.62 -0.23
C SER A 166 27.79 12.02 -1.63
N SER A 167 28.68 13.03 -1.72
CA SER A 167 29.32 13.39 -2.97
C SER A 167 30.26 12.31 -3.47
N PRO A 168 30.51 12.23 -4.80
CA PRO A 168 31.32 11.17 -5.38
C PRO A 168 32.85 11.38 -5.24
N GLU A 169 33.28 12.42 -4.55
CA GLU A 169 34.71 12.73 -4.34
C GLU A 169 35.38 11.76 -3.34
N GLY A 170 36.54 11.25 -3.67
CA GLY A 170 37.27 10.31 -2.82
C GLY A 170 36.87 8.85 -3.06
N ARG A 171 37.19 7.99 -2.09
CA ARG A 171 36.90 6.55 -2.20
C ARG A 171 35.42 6.25 -2.03
N TYR A 172 34.86 5.49 -2.94
CA TYR A 172 33.44 5.12 -2.93
C TYR A 172 33.01 4.46 -1.61
N ALA A 173 33.79 3.52 -1.07
CA ALA A 173 33.49 2.84 0.19
C ALA A 173 33.39 3.82 1.38
N SER A 174 34.32 4.79 1.45
CA SER A 174 34.31 5.83 2.49
C SER A 174 33.09 6.76 2.38
N ASN A 175 32.73 7.10 1.14
CA ASN A 175 31.56 7.94 0.87
C ASN A 175 30.26 7.21 1.21
N LEU A 176 30.17 5.91 0.93
CA LEU A 176 29.01 5.11 1.32
C LEU A 176 28.88 4.99 2.84
N ALA A 177 29.99 4.83 3.56
CA ALA A 177 30.00 4.81 5.02
C ALA A 177 29.53 6.17 5.59
N LEU A 178 29.98 7.27 4.99
CA LEU A 178 29.57 8.62 5.37
C LEU A 178 28.07 8.86 5.10
N ALA A 179 27.56 8.41 3.96
CA ALA A 179 26.11 8.45 3.67
C ALA A 179 25.30 7.70 4.73
N LYS A 180 25.74 6.51 5.15
CA LYS A 180 25.11 5.75 6.25
C LYS A 180 25.10 6.52 7.57
N GLN A 181 26.21 7.14 7.92
CA GLN A 181 26.29 7.95 9.15
C GLN A 181 25.33 9.15 9.11
N ARG A 182 25.21 9.83 7.95
CA ARG A 182 24.26 10.95 7.75
C ARG A 182 22.82 10.49 7.85
N THR A 183 22.48 9.37 7.22
CA THR A 183 21.14 8.78 7.35
C THR A 183 20.81 8.45 8.80
N ALA A 184 21.75 7.83 9.53
CA ALA A 184 21.57 7.52 10.94
C ALA A 184 21.45 8.77 11.83
N PHE A 185 22.17 9.85 11.50
CA PHE A 185 22.03 11.12 12.17
C PHE A 185 20.64 11.71 11.97
N ALA A 186 20.18 11.79 10.72
CA ALA A 186 18.86 12.30 10.38
C ALA A 186 17.75 11.48 11.04
N LEU A 187 17.83 10.15 10.97
CA LEU A 187 16.89 9.26 11.64
C LEU A 187 16.81 9.53 13.15
N ARG A 188 17.95 9.66 13.83
CA ARG A 188 17.99 9.98 15.27
C ARG A 188 17.33 11.33 15.56
N LYS A 189 17.59 12.34 14.73
CA LYS A 189 16.95 13.67 14.88
C LYS A 189 15.44 13.59 14.71
N ILE A 190 14.96 12.90 13.70
CA ILE A 190 13.53 12.71 13.45
C ILE A 190 12.89 11.90 14.59
N THR A 191 13.54 10.82 15.02
CA THR A 191 13.02 9.97 16.09
C THR A 191 12.96 10.69 17.44
N SER A 192 13.87 11.64 17.69
CA SER A 192 13.85 12.44 18.93
C SER A 192 12.67 13.41 19.02
N VAL A 193 12.04 13.73 17.88
CA VAL A 193 10.89 14.64 17.80
C VAL A 193 9.58 13.90 18.06
N ILE A 194 9.49 12.65 17.63
CA ILE A 194 8.26 11.84 17.74
C ILE A 194 8.24 11.16 19.12
N PRO A 195 7.24 11.44 19.98
CA PRO A 195 7.11 10.77 21.27
C PRO A 195 7.03 9.24 21.10
N ALA A 196 7.74 8.49 21.95
CA ALA A 196 7.83 7.03 21.86
C ALA A 196 6.45 6.34 21.81
N ALA A 197 5.48 6.83 22.57
CA ALA A 197 4.12 6.32 22.59
C ALA A 197 3.36 6.46 21.26
N LYS A 198 3.85 7.31 20.35
CA LYS A 198 3.21 7.60 19.06
C LYS A 198 3.90 6.94 17.89
N TRP A 199 4.99 6.21 18.11
CA TRP A 199 5.70 5.47 17.07
C TRP A 199 4.82 4.41 16.37
N SER A 200 3.82 3.86 17.06
CA SER A 200 2.85 2.93 16.49
C SER A 200 2.04 3.52 15.32
N ARG A 201 2.01 4.86 15.21
CA ARG A 201 1.36 5.57 14.09
C ARG A 201 2.25 5.73 12.86
N VAL A 202 3.52 5.35 12.95
CA VAL A 202 4.49 5.39 11.85
C VAL A 202 4.57 3.99 11.24
N TYR A 203 4.02 3.83 10.04
CA TYR A 203 3.87 2.52 9.43
C TYR A 203 5.18 1.99 8.81
N LYS A 204 5.92 2.85 8.11
CA LYS A 204 7.18 2.50 7.45
C LYS A 204 8.17 3.66 7.50
N HIS A 205 9.43 3.35 7.71
CA HIS A 205 10.53 4.31 7.67
C HIS A 205 11.74 3.72 6.95
N PRO A 206 11.63 3.44 5.65
CA PRO A 206 12.76 2.91 4.91
C PRO A 206 13.91 3.92 4.87
N THR A 207 15.11 3.41 5.07
CA THR A 207 16.34 4.18 4.95
C THR A 207 17.13 3.72 3.74
N GLU A 208 17.56 4.64 2.93
CA GLU A 208 18.38 4.39 1.76
C GLU A 208 19.67 5.18 1.84
N THR A 209 20.75 4.57 1.40
CA THR A 209 22.06 5.24 1.40
C THR A 209 22.73 5.04 0.06
N ARG A 210 23.20 6.13 -0.53
CA ARG A 210 23.89 6.07 -1.81
C ARG A 210 25.00 7.11 -1.92
N VAL A 211 25.90 6.89 -2.81
CA VAL A 211 26.85 7.88 -3.27
C VAL A 211 26.28 8.53 -4.54
N ALA A 212 26.28 9.84 -4.64
CA ALA A 212 25.91 10.52 -5.87
C ALA A 212 26.82 10.09 -7.02
N THR A 213 26.26 10.01 -8.19
CA THR A 213 27.00 9.63 -9.40
C THR A 213 27.65 10.87 -10.04
N TRP A 214 28.69 10.65 -10.82
CA TRP A 214 29.28 11.74 -11.61
C TRP A 214 28.34 12.28 -12.69
N ASN A 215 27.35 11.48 -13.11
CA ASN A 215 26.29 11.98 -13.99
C ASN A 215 25.42 13.02 -13.30
N GLU A 216 25.12 12.87 -12.00
CA GLU A 216 24.41 13.89 -11.22
C GLU A 216 25.23 15.18 -11.08
N VAL A 217 26.56 15.07 -11.02
CA VAL A 217 27.45 16.25 -11.09
C VAL A 217 27.34 16.91 -12.47
N ALA A 218 27.35 16.13 -13.55
CA ALA A 218 27.17 16.64 -14.91
C ALA A 218 25.80 17.35 -15.07
N ASP A 219 24.74 16.80 -14.50
CA ASP A 219 23.41 17.40 -14.52
C ASP A 219 23.38 18.76 -13.78
N LEU A 220 24.14 18.90 -12.68
CA LEU A 220 24.30 20.19 -11.99
C LEU A 220 25.04 21.22 -12.86
N LEU A 221 26.10 20.78 -13.56
CA LEU A 221 26.85 21.65 -14.47
C LEU A 221 25.99 22.10 -15.65
N GLU A 222 25.17 21.23 -16.21
CA GLU A 222 24.21 21.62 -17.28
C GLU A 222 23.20 22.66 -16.81
N ARG A 223 22.68 22.52 -15.59
CA ARG A 223 21.76 23.54 -15.02
C ARG A 223 22.45 24.90 -14.87
N ASP A 224 23.75 24.89 -14.62
CA ASP A 224 24.57 26.11 -14.53
C ASP A 224 25.11 26.56 -15.91
N SER A 225 24.60 25.98 -17.02
CA SER A 225 24.96 26.28 -18.40
C SER A 225 26.42 25.89 -18.80
N LEU A 226 27.04 25.03 -18.00
CA LEU A 226 28.38 24.49 -18.24
C LEU A 226 28.30 23.17 -19.01
N THR A 227 27.78 23.23 -20.24
CA THR A 227 27.44 22.04 -21.04
C THR A 227 28.65 21.30 -21.60
N ALA A 228 29.76 22.00 -21.85
CA ALA A 228 30.99 21.37 -22.32
C ALA A 228 31.62 20.50 -21.25
N GLU A 229 31.72 21.02 -20.03
CA GLU A 229 32.27 20.34 -18.86
C GLU A 229 31.38 19.15 -18.46
N ALA A 230 30.07 19.34 -18.52
CA ALA A 230 29.10 18.26 -18.26
C ALA A 230 29.27 17.07 -19.23
N ARG A 231 29.46 17.37 -20.51
CA ARG A 231 29.68 16.34 -21.53
C ARG A 231 30.97 15.59 -21.29
N GLU A 232 32.07 16.28 -20.96
CA GLU A 232 33.36 15.64 -20.66
C GLU A 232 33.25 14.68 -19.46
N ILE A 233 32.53 15.07 -18.39
CA ILE A 233 32.27 14.18 -17.25
C ILE A 233 31.47 12.95 -17.70
N ARG A 234 30.45 13.11 -18.55
CA ARG A 234 29.69 11.95 -19.06
C ARG A 234 30.53 11.01 -19.93
N GLU A 235 31.45 11.54 -20.69
CA GLU A 235 32.41 10.73 -21.45
C GLU A 235 33.30 9.91 -20.51
N ILE A 236 33.80 10.53 -19.43
CA ILE A 236 34.56 9.85 -18.39
C ILE A 236 33.74 8.73 -17.73
N THR A 237 32.49 9.01 -17.38
CA THR A 237 31.60 8.02 -16.75
C THR A 237 31.27 6.87 -17.68
N GLY A 238 31.14 7.13 -18.97
CA GLY A 238 30.97 6.10 -20.00
C GLY A 238 32.19 5.20 -20.16
N LYS A 239 33.40 5.79 -20.04
CA LYS A 239 34.65 5.08 -20.20
C LYS A 239 35.02 4.22 -18.98
N TYR A 240 34.80 4.70 -17.79
CA TYR A 240 35.15 4.02 -16.54
C TYR A 240 33.91 3.54 -15.80
N LYS A 241 33.81 2.21 -15.55
CA LYS A 241 32.71 1.65 -14.76
C LYS A 241 32.92 1.72 -13.26
N ASN A 242 34.21 1.78 -12.82
CA ASN A 242 34.54 1.85 -11.40
C ASN A 242 34.44 3.30 -10.91
N PRO A 243 33.66 3.58 -9.83
CA PRO A 243 33.54 4.93 -9.27
C PRO A 243 34.86 5.56 -8.83
N ASP A 244 35.77 4.80 -8.26
CA ASP A 244 37.09 5.30 -7.83
C ASP A 244 37.96 5.69 -9.04
N ALA A 245 37.88 4.96 -10.17
CA ALA A 245 38.54 5.32 -11.41
C ALA A 245 37.91 6.55 -12.06
N GLN A 246 36.59 6.69 -11.99
CA GLN A 246 35.89 7.90 -12.42
C GLN A 246 36.37 9.13 -11.62
N PHE A 247 36.45 9.01 -10.30
CA PHE A 247 37.00 10.08 -9.44
C PHE A 247 38.44 10.44 -9.84
N ALA A 248 39.30 9.43 -10.01
CA ALA A 248 40.70 9.66 -10.39
C ALA A 248 40.84 10.39 -11.75
N ALA A 249 39.95 10.10 -12.69
CA ALA A 249 39.92 10.78 -13.99
C ALA A 249 39.37 12.21 -13.88
N VAL A 250 38.22 12.39 -13.21
CA VAL A 250 37.58 13.71 -13.05
C VAL A 250 38.42 14.66 -12.22
N SER A 251 39.12 14.18 -11.19
CA SER A 251 40.01 15.01 -10.34
C SER A 251 41.22 15.59 -11.09
N ARG A 252 41.55 15.06 -12.25
CA ARG A 252 42.63 15.57 -13.11
C ARG A 252 42.20 16.67 -14.08
N LEU A 253 40.89 16.95 -14.17
CA LEU A 253 40.39 17.99 -15.04
C LEU A 253 40.85 19.36 -14.56
N PRO A 254 41.26 20.27 -15.45
CA PRO A 254 41.81 21.56 -15.07
C PRO A 254 40.84 22.41 -14.29
N TYR A 255 39.56 22.26 -14.52
CA TYR A 255 38.46 22.98 -13.87
C TYR A 255 37.89 22.26 -12.64
N TYR A 256 38.49 21.13 -12.22
CA TYR A 256 37.96 20.37 -11.06
C TYR A 256 37.87 21.24 -9.79
N SER A 257 38.97 21.94 -9.46
CA SER A 257 39.04 22.73 -8.22
C SER A 257 38.17 23.97 -8.25
N SER A 258 38.04 24.63 -9.41
CA SER A 258 37.33 25.90 -9.56
C SER A 258 35.85 25.74 -9.85
N ILE A 259 35.48 24.70 -10.55
CA ILE A 259 34.08 24.55 -11.00
C ILE A 259 33.38 23.38 -10.30
N ILE A 260 33.97 22.17 -10.34
CA ILE A 260 33.31 20.96 -9.84
C ILE A 260 33.22 20.96 -8.32
N LYS A 261 34.34 21.23 -7.64
CA LYS A 261 34.45 21.14 -6.18
C LYS A 261 33.48 22.05 -5.46
N GLU A 262 33.21 23.24 -6.00
CA GLU A 262 32.25 24.18 -5.45
C GLU A 262 30.80 23.72 -5.48
N ARG A 263 30.48 22.77 -6.37
CA ARG A 263 29.13 22.23 -6.57
C ARG A 263 28.85 20.94 -5.80
N LEU A 264 29.91 20.24 -5.40
CA LEU A 264 29.79 18.98 -4.65
C LEU A 264 29.01 19.11 -3.32
N PRO A 265 29.06 20.23 -2.59
CA PRO A 265 28.23 20.42 -1.39
C PRO A 265 26.76 20.23 -1.64
N LYS A 266 26.24 20.64 -2.80
CA LYS A 266 24.83 20.49 -3.19
C LYS A 266 24.38 19.00 -3.27
N LEU A 267 25.31 18.08 -3.39
CA LEU A 267 25.06 16.64 -3.43
C LEU A 267 25.22 15.93 -2.08
N ARG A 268 25.67 16.65 -1.05
CA ARG A 268 25.86 16.10 0.31
C ARG A 268 24.62 16.30 1.13
N THR A 269 23.57 15.58 0.79
CA THR A 269 22.24 15.83 1.35
C THR A 269 21.65 14.58 1.99
N VAL A 270 20.71 14.80 2.91
CA VAL A 270 19.74 13.81 3.33
C VAL A 270 18.35 14.33 2.95
N GLN A 271 17.64 13.50 2.24
CA GLN A 271 16.30 13.77 1.73
C GLN A 271 15.28 12.88 2.42
#